data_34b7880ac17b8b3226d3c16bea7c7565
#
_entry.id   34b7880ac17b8b3226d3c16bea7c7565
#
_cell.length_a   1.000
_cell.length_b   1.000
_cell.length_c   1.000
_cell.angle_alpha   90.00
_cell.angle_beta   90.00
_cell.angle_gamma   90.00
#
_symmetry.space_group_name_H-M   'P 1'
#
loop_
_entity.id
_entity.type
_entity.pdbx_description
1 polymer ?
#
loop_
_entity_poly.entity_id
_entity_poly.type
_entity_poly.pdbx_seq_one_letter_code
_entity_poly.pdbx_strand_id
1 'polypeptide(L)'
;MSLLSLDLSTKSSGWAVFDGNKLNDYGCITSSSTDLIKRIHIMTDGIKEILNKHNIEKIVVEEVRPDLGGSNLQTHRALMWLQASIAFLIHDEFNKVQIEYIYPSSWRAACGIKNGRGIRRESLKQYDVTFVKETFGIQVNDDIADAIGIGYSQINQVSNEINWE
;
A
#
# COMPACT_ATOMS: atom_id res chain seq x y z
N MET A 1 -14.72 10.15 1.66
CA MET A 1 -13.32 10.07 2.14
C MET A 1 -12.45 9.58 0.99
N SER A 2 -11.43 10.35 0.66
CA SER A 2 -10.45 9.98 -0.36
C SER A 2 -9.23 9.36 0.30
N LEU A 3 -8.91 8.14 -0.12
CA LEU A 3 -7.88 7.28 0.47
C LEU A 3 -6.80 6.95 -0.56
N LEU A 4 -5.53 7.09 -0.18
CA LEU A 4 -4.38 6.56 -0.90
C LEU A 4 -3.84 5.34 -0.14
N SER A 5 -3.74 4.21 -0.78
CA SER A 5 -3.09 3.01 -0.24
C SER A 5 -1.77 2.72 -0.94
N LEU A 6 -0.79 2.28 -0.17
CA LEU A 6 0.60 2.11 -0.62
C LEU A 6 1.16 0.75 -0.20
N ASP A 7 1.67 0.01 -1.17
CA ASP A 7 2.60 -1.10 -0.99
C ASP A 7 4.00 -0.62 -1.36
N LEU A 8 4.81 -0.28 -0.36
CA LEU A 8 6.08 0.42 -0.54
C LEU A 8 7.25 -0.52 -0.81
N SER A 9 8.00 -0.18 -1.84
CA SER A 9 9.32 -0.74 -2.15
C SER A 9 10.20 0.34 -2.77
N THR A 10 11.52 0.27 -2.59
CA THR A 10 12.41 1.25 -3.21
C THR A 10 12.61 1.03 -4.72
N LYS A 11 12.16 -0.10 -5.27
CA LYS A 11 12.26 -0.43 -6.69
C LYS A 11 10.95 -0.34 -7.43
N SER A 12 9.85 -0.73 -6.79
CA SER A 12 8.51 -0.71 -7.38
C SER A 12 7.49 -0.57 -6.26
N SER A 13 6.90 0.60 -6.11
CA SER A 13 5.84 0.86 -5.14
C SER A 13 4.48 0.88 -5.82
N GLY A 14 3.60 -0.03 -5.41
CA GLY A 14 2.20 -0.03 -5.83
C GLY A 14 1.41 1.04 -5.08
N TRP A 15 0.45 1.63 -5.76
CA TRP A 15 -0.47 2.59 -5.16
C TRP A 15 -1.87 2.47 -5.73
N ALA A 16 -2.87 2.82 -4.92
CA ALA A 16 -4.26 2.91 -5.35
C ALA A 16 -4.98 4.06 -4.64
N VAL A 17 -5.85 4.74 -5.36
CA VAL A 17 -6.69 5.83 -4.85
C VAL A 17 -8.14 5.39 -4.87
N PHE A 18 -8.78 5.49 -3.71
CA PHE A 18 -10.21 5.26 -3.56
C PHE A 18 -10.93 6.57 -3.23
N ASP A 19 -12.10 6.76 -3.81
CA ASP A 19 -13.03 7.82 -3.45
C ASP A 19 -14.33 7.19 -2.94
N GLY A 20 -14.56 7.29 -1.64
CA GLY A 20 -15.55 6.46 -0.96
C GLY A 20 -15.25 4.97 -1.19
N ASN A 21 -16.21 4.23 -1.74
CA ASN A 21 -16.06 2.80 -2.03
C ASN A 21 -15.57 2.50 -3.47
N LYS A 22 -15.24 3.52 -4.23
CA LYS A 22 -14.86 3.39 -5.64
C LYS A 22 -13.35 3.45 -5.81
N LEU A 23 -12.76 2.43 -6.48
CA LEU A 23 -11.40 2.51 -6.99
C LEU A 23 -11.36 3.55 -8.12
N ASN A 24 -10.61 4.64 -7.93
CA ASN A 24 -10.57 5.78 -8.83
C ASN A 24 -9.32 5.81 -9.70
N ASP A 25 -8.15 5.49 -9.14
CA ASP A 25 -6.88 5.51 -9.85
C ASP A 25 -5.91 4.51 -9.20
N TYR A 26 -4.94 4.00 -9.95
CA TYR A 26 -3.94 3.06 -9.44
C TYR A 26 -2.72 2.99 -10.35
N GLY A 27 -1.60 2.52 -9.84
CA GLY A 27 -0.39 2.34 -10.62
C GLY A 27 0.81 1.89 -9.82
N CYS A 28 1.98 1.97 -10.45
CA CYS A 28 3.28 1.75 -9.83
C CYS A 28 4.20 2.93 -10.04
N ILE A 29 5.02 3.22 -9.04
CA ILE A 29 6.21 4.07 -9.16
C ILE A 29 7.42 3.14 -9.20
N THR A 30 8.25 3.24 -10.24
CA THR A 30 9.39 2.35 -10.44
C THR A 30 10.71 3.09 -10.53
N SER A 31 11.78 2.45 -10.09
CA SER A 31 13.14 2.95 -10.24
C SER A 31 14.12 1.82 -10.48
N SER A 32 15.00 1.96 -11.47
CA SER A 32 16.12 1.06 -11.78
C SER A 32 17.46 1.55 -11.24
N SER A 33 17.50 2.67 -10.51
CA SER A 33 18.74 3.22 -9.96
C SER A 33 19.40 2.24 -8.98
N THR A 34 20.72 2.14 -9.02
CA THR A 34 21.52 1.41 -8.04
C THR A 34 21.71 2.19 -6.74
N ASP A 35 21.55 3.51 -6.78
CA ASP A 35 21.64 4.40 -5.63
C ASP A 35 20.34 4.36 -4.81
N LEU A 36 20.44 3.96 -3.55
CA LEU A 36 19.29 3.85 -2.64
C LEU A 36 18.60 5.20 -2.39
N ILE A 37 19.39 6.26 -2.17
CA ILE A 37 18.83 7.59 -1.89
C ILE A 37 18.09 8.12 -3.10
N LYS A 38 18.63 7.89 -4.29
CA LYS A 38 17.97 8.26 -5.54
C LYS A 38 16.66 7.49 -5.74
N ARG A 39 16.62 6.19 -5.42
CA ARG A 39 15.36 5.42 -5.46
C ARG A 39 14.32 5.97 -4.50
N ILE A 40 14.71 6.25 -3.25
CA ILE A 40 13.82 6.82 -2.23
C ILE A 40 13.27 8.18 -2.72
N HIS A 41 14.10 9.01 -3.29
CA HIS A 41 13.69 10.30 -3.84
C HIS A 41 12.65 10.14 -4.97
N ILE A 42 12.89 9.24 -5.91
CA ILE A 42 11.94 8.93 -7.00
C ILE A 42 10.59 8.46 -6.44
N MET A 43 10.58 7.57 -5.43
CA MET A 43 9.36 7.10 -4.80
C MET A 43 8.61 8.23 -4.09
N THR A 44 9.33 9.06 -3.32
CA THR A 44 8.76 10.18 -2.58
C THR A 44 8.17 11.24 -3.52
N ASP A 45 8.87 11.57 -4.60
CA ASP A 45 8.38 12.50 -5.62
C ASP A 45 7.13 11.98 -6.32
N GLY A 46 7.11 10.70 -6.68
CA GLY A 46 5.95 10.08 -7.29
C GLY A 46 4.72 10.11 -6.38
N ILE A 47 4.90 9.86 -5.09
CA ILE A 47 3.81 9.97 -4.09
C ILE A 47 3.35 11.42 -3.95
N LYS A 48 4.27 12.39 -3.94
CA LYS A 48 3.93 13.80 -3.93
C LYS A 48 3.08 14.21 -5.15
N GLU A 49 3.40 13.70 -6.33
CA GLU A 49 2.60 13.94 -7.54
C GLU A 49 1.18 13.38 -7.41
N ILE A 50 1.02 12.18 -6.84
CA ILE A 50 -0.28 11.57 -6.58
C ILE A 50 -1.09 12.43 -5.59
N LEU A 51 -0.47 12.89 -4.51
CA LEU A 51 -1.10 13.76 -3.51
C LEU A 51 -1.54 15.11 -4.09
N ASN A 52 -0.75 15.67 -5.00
CA ASN A 52 -1.11 16.92 -5.70
C ASN A 52 -2.25 16.72 -6.72
N LYS A 53 -2.33 15.55 -7.34
CA LYS A 53 -3.36 15.22 -8.33
C LYS A 53 -4.71 14.90 -7.70
N HIS A 54 -4.70 14.28 -6.52
CA HIS A 54 -5.87 13.81 -5.82
C HIS A 54 -6.01 14.50 -4.46
N ASN A 55 -7.23 14.86 -4.08
CA ASN A 55 -7.50 15.46 -2.77
C ASN A 55 -7.56 14.36 -1.69
N ILE A 56 -6.41 13.82 -1.31
CA ILE A 56 -6.30 12.72 -0.36
C ILE A 56 -6.49 13.21 1.07
N GLU A 57 -7.33 12.51 1.83
CA GLU A 57 -7.59 12.77 3.25
C GLU A 57 -6.83 11.78 4.16
N LYS A 58 -6.62 10.55 3.67
CA LYS A 58 -5.97 9.47 4.43
C LYS A 58 -5.02 8.67 3.55
N ILE A 59 -3.87 8.31 4.11
CA ILE A 59 -2.92 7.35 3.51
C ILE A 59 -2.88 6.10 4.39
N VAL A 60 -2.91 4.92 3.78
CA VAL A 60 -2.66 3.65 4.45
C VAL A 60 -1.50 2.94 3.78
N VAL A 61 -0.52 2.57 4.60
CA VAL A 61 0.73 1.95 4.17
C VAL A 61 0.83 0.55 4.74
N GLU A 62 1.31 -0.42 3.95
CA GLU A 62 1.64 -1.73 4.48
C GLU A 62 2.80 -1.61 5.47
N GLU A 63 2.60 -2.14 6.70
CA GLU A 63 3.60 -2.09 7.77
C GLU A 63 4.78 -3.00 7.47
N VAL A 64 5.98 -2.48 7.65
CA VAL A 64 7.21 -3.25 7.57
C VAL A 64 7.38 -4.05 8.85
N ARG A 65 7.23 -5.38 8.78
CA ARG A 65 7.60 -6.24 9.91
C ARG A 65 9.10 -6.49 9.89
N PRO A 66 9.77 -6.39 11.05
CA PRO A 66 11.06 -7.01 11.21
C PRO A 66 10.84 -8.52 11.11
N ASP A 67 11.16 -9.08 9.97
CA ASP A 67 11.01 -10.51 9.75
C ASP A 67 12.08 -11.24 10.56
N LEU A 68 11.65 -12.01 11.54
CA LEU A 68 12.51 -12.79 12.42
C LEU A 68 13.19 -13.98 11.70
N GLY A 69 12.89 -14.18 10.40
CA GLY A 69 13.26 -15.36 9.65
C GLY A 69 14.00 -15.18 8.33
N GLY A 70 14.45 -13.99 7.92
CA GLY A 70 15.23 -13.92 6.68
C GLY A 70 15.19 -12.67 5.83
N SER A 71 14.57 -11.58 6.23
CA SER A 71 14.74 -10.34 5.48
C SER A 71 16.15 -9.79 5.72
N ASN A 72 16.83 -9.47 4.63
CA ASN A 72 18.11 -8.80 4.68
C ASN A 72 17.94 -7.46 5.43
N LEU A 73 18.78 -7.23 6.46
CA LEU A 73 18.81 -5.98 7.23
C LEU A 73 18.87 -4.74 6.33
N GLN A 74 19.57 -4.83 5.19
CA GLN A 74 19.63 -3.73 4.21
C GLN A 74 18.27 -3.42 3.58
N THR A 75 17.48 -4.45 3.24
CA THR A 75 16.13 -4.28 2.69
C THR A 75 15.21 -3.65 3.72
N HIS A 76 15.26 -4.12 4.96
CA HIS A 76 14.47 -3.55 6.06
C HIS A 76 14.82 -2.08 6.30
N ARG A 77 16.11 -1.76 6.38
CA ARG A 77 16.58 -0.38 6.53
C ARG A 77 16.10 0.52 5.38
N ALA A 78 16.22 0.04 4.14
CA ALA A 78 15.78 0.79 2.96
C ALA A 78 14.27 1.11 3.00
N LEU A 79 13.44 0.16 3.42
CA LEU A 79 12.00 0.37 3.58
C LEU A 79 11.68 1.34 4.72
N MET A 80 12.38 1.25 5.86
CA MET A 80 12.21 2.19 6.97
C MET A 80 12.59 3.62 6.58
N TRP A 81 13.66 3.79 5.79
CA TRP A 81 14.04 5.11 5.29
C TRP A 81 13.02 5.67 4.31
N LEU A 82 12.46 4.83 3.44
CA LEU A 82 11.39 5.24 2.53
C LEU A 82 10.13 5.66 3.31
N GLN A 83 9.69 4.87 4.28
CA GLN A 83 8.55 5.22 5.13
C GLN A 83 8.78 6.54 5.90
N ALA A 84 9.98 6.73 6.45
CA ALA A 84 10.34 7.97 7.12
C ALA A 84 10.30 9.18 6.17
N SER A 85 10.84 9.03 4.95
CA SER A 85 10.81 10.10 3.93
C SER A 85 9.39 10.51 3.56
N ILE A 86 8.48 9.54 3.44
CA ILE A 86 7.06 9.82 3.18
C ILE A 86 6.40 10.49 4.39
N ALA A 87 6.67 10.02 5.61
CA ALA A 87 6.14 10.63 6.81
C ALA A 87 6.56 12.11 6.96
N PHE A 88 7.82 12.43 6.65
CA PHE A 88 8.31 13.82 6.61
C PHE A 88 7.64 14.64 5.52
N LEU A 89 7.48 14.10 4.30
CA LEU A 89 6.74 14.78 3.22
C LEU A 89 5.32 15.14 3.67
N ILE A 90 4.60 14.20 4.28
CA ILE A 90 3.24 14.42 4.78
C ILE A 90 3.22 15.48 5.87
N HIS A 91 4.11 15.40 6.84
CA HIS A 91 4.21 16.38 7.93
C HIS A 91 4.46 17.80 7.40
N ASP A 92 5.37 17.94 6.45
CA ASP A 92 5.83 19.26 6.00
C ASP A 92 4.89 19.91 4.98
N GLU A 93 4.35 19.14 4.03
CA GLU A 93 3.60 19.69 2.89
C GLU A 93 2.11 19.31 2.88
N PHE A 94 1.73 18.22 3.57
CA PHE A 94 0.36 17.69 3.55
C PHE A 94 -0.18 17.42 4.97
N ASN A 95 0.03 18.33 5.89
CA ASN A 95 -0.19 18.16 7.33
C ASN A 95 -1.65 17.86 7.75
N LYS A 96 -2.60 17.95 6.84
CA LYS A 96 -4.01 17.56 7.06
C LYS A 96 -4.29 16.10 6.69
N VAL A 97 -3.37 15.44 5.98
CA VAL A 97 -3.50 14.04 5.57
C VAL A 97 -3.11 13.14 6.73
N GLN A 98 -3.99 12.21 7.07
CA GLN A 98 -3.70 11.19 8.08
C GLN A 98 -2.91 10.04 7.45
N ILE A 99 -1.94 9.48 8.17
CA ILE A 99 -1.19 8.29 7.76
C ILE A 99 -1.38 7.17 8.78
N GLU A 100 -1.73 5.98 8.29
CA GLU A 100 -1.88 4.77 9.10
C GLU A 100 -1.10 3.61 8.48
N TYR A 101 -0.75 2.63 9.31
CA TYR A 101 -0.01 1.44 8.90
C TYR A 101 -0.84 0.19 9.20
N ILE A 102 -0.84 -0.76 8.26
CA ILE A 102 -1.59 -2.01 8.38
C ILE A 102 -0.70 -3.22 8.08
N TYR A 103 -0.83 -4.27 8.88
CA TYR A 103 -0.08 -5.51 8.64
C TYR A 103 -0.61 -6.29 7.44
N PRO A 104 0.27 -6.98 6.68
CA PRO A 104 -0.12 -7.80 5.54
C PRO A 104 -1.20 -8.83 5.85
N SER A 105 -1.09 -9.50 6.99
CA SER A 105 -2.10 -10.49 7.43
C SER A 105 -3.46 -9.86 7.74
N SER A 106 -3.48 -8.62 8.21
CA SER A 106 -4.70 -7.92 8.60
C SER A 106 -5.50 -7.48 7.39
N TRP A 107 -4.87 -6.84 6.41
CA TRP A 107 -5.60 -6.41 5.23
C TRP A 107 -6.06 -7.60 4.35
N ARG A 108 -5.24 -8.67 4.23
CA ARG A 108 -5.67 -9.89 3.53
C ARG A 108 -6.86 -10.56 4.20
N ALA A 109 -6.86 -10.65 5.52
CA ALA A 109 -8.00 -11.17 6.26
C ALA A 109 -9.27 -10.34 6.04
N ALA A 110 -9.17 -9.02 6.07
CA ALA A 110 -10.29 -8.11 5.81
C ALA A 110 -10.84 -8.22 4.38
N CYS A 111 -10.00 -8.59 3.40
CA CYS A 111 -10.40 -8.86 2.02
C CYS A 111 -10.94 -10.30 1.82
N GLY A 112 -10.92 -11.16 2.84
CA GLY A 112 -11.26 -12.58 2.71
C GLY A 112 -10.21 -13.39 1.93
N ILE A 113 -8.99 -12.88 1.79
CA ILE A 113 -7.89 -13.53 1.09
C ILE A 113 -7.24 -14.56 2.03
N LYS A 114 -7.09 -15.80 1.53
CA LYS A 114 -6.41 -16.86 2.27
C LYS A 114 -4.97 -16.44 2.60
N ASN A 115 -4.66 -16.43 3.89
CA ASN A 115 -3.32 -16.11 4.39
C ASN A 115 -3.01 -16.96 5.64
N GLY A 116 -1.74 -17.02 6.05
CA GLY A 116 -1.33 -17.74 7.25
C GLY A 116 -0.01 -18.49 7.09
N ARG A 117 0.36 -19.22 8.14
CA ARG A 117 1.61 -19.98 8.15
C ARG A 117 1.60 -21.08 7.08
N GLY A 118 2.74 -21.29 6.42
CA GLY A 118 2.93 -22.35 5.43
C GLY A 118 2.46 -21.97 4.00
N ILE A 119 1.86 -20.82 3.79
CA ILE A 119 1.55 -20.34 2.44
C ILE A 119 2.80 -19.67 1.86
N ARG A 120 3.19 -20.11 0.67
CA ARG A 120 4.35 -19.53 -0.04
C ARG A 120 4.04 -18.10 -0.49
N ARG A 121 5.07 -17.24 -0.52
CA ARG A 121 4.94 -15.85 -0.95
C ARG A 121 4.35 -15.71 -2.35
N GLU A 122 4.77 -16.55 -3.28
CA GLU A 122 4.25 -16.55 -4.66
C GLU A 122 2.75 -16.88 -4.70
N SER A 123 2.28 -17.78 -3.83
CA SER A 123 0.86 -18.10 -3.73
C SER A 123 0.05 -16.94 -3.16
N LEU A 124 0.57 -16.24 -2.15
CA LEU A 124 -0.07 -15.03 -1.61
C LEU A 124 -0.23 -13.97 -2.70
N LYS A 125 0.83 -13.67 -3.45
CA LYS A 125 0.78 -12.72 -4.56
C LYS A 125 -0.25 -13.10 -5.62
N GLN A 126 -0.34 -14.40 -5.95
CA GLN A 126 -1.36 -14.89 -6.88
C GLN A 126 -2.77 -14.73 -6.32
N TYR A 127 -2.98 -14.93 -5.03
CA TYR A 127 -4.28 -14.72 -4.38
C TYR A 127 -4.68 -13.24 -4.41
N ASP A 128 -3.74 -12.33 -4.17
CA ASP A 128 -3.97 -10.88 -4.19
C ASP A 128 -4.36 -10.41 -5.59
N VAL A 129 -3.67 -10.85 -6.64
CA VAL A 129 -4.01 -10.56 -8.05
C VAL A 129 -5.38 -11.15 -8.42
N THR A 130 -5.67 -12.38 -8.00
CA THR A 130 -6.96 -13.03 -8.26
C THR A 130 -8.11 -12.28 -7.59
N PHE A 131 -7.93 -11.87 -6.33
CA PHE A 131 -8.90 -11.06 -5.60
C PHE A 131 -9.25 -9.77 -6.35
N VAL A 132 -8.24 -9.04 -6.83
CA VAL A 132 -8.47 -7.80 -7.59
C VAL A 132 -9.19 -8.05 -8.90
N LYS A 133 -8.83 -9.12 -9.63
CA LYS A 133 -9.52 -9.50 -10.87
C LYS A 133 -10.98 -9.85 -10.63
N GLU A 134 -11.29 -10.60 -9.59
CA GLU A 134 -12.65 -11.02 -9.25
C GLU A 134 -13.50 -9.85 -8.71
N THR A 135 -12.90 -8.96 -7.91
CA THR A 135 -13.61 -7.86 -7.26
C THR A 135 -13.81 -6.65 -8.17
N PHE A 136 -12.81 -6.30 -8.97
CA PHE A 136 -12.80 -5.08 -9.78
C PHE A 136 -12.84 -5.34 -11.30
N GLY A 137 -12.66 -6.58 -11.74
CA GLY A 137 -12.63 -6.96 -13.16
C GLY A 137 -11.40 -6.46 -13.93
N ILE A 138 -10.32 -6.11 -13.24
CA ILE A 138 -9.08 -5.58 -13.82
C ILE A 138 -7.92 -6.56 -13.65
N GLN A 139 -6.97 -6.54 -14.60
CA GLN A 139 -5.72 -7.28 -14.49
C GLN A 139 -4.58 -6.30 -14.16
N VAL A 140 -3.87 -6.58 -13.09
CA VAL A 140 -2.76 -5.77 -12.58
C VAL A 140 -1.61 -6.68 -12.14
N ASN A 141 -0.41 -6.09 -11.95
CA ASN A 141 0.69 -6.81 -11.32
C ASN A 141 0.47 -6.94 -9.81
N ASP A 142 1.33 -7.69 -9.14
CA ASP A 142 1.24 -7.94 -7.70
C ASP A 142 1.39 -6.67 -6.83
N ASP A 143 2.29 -5.75 -7.18
CA ASP A 143 2.47 -4.51 -6.42
C ASP A 143 1.19 -3.65 -6.43
N ILE A 144 0.55 -3.53 -7.59
CA ILE A 144 -0.74 -2.82 -7.71
C ILE A 144 -1.85 -3.58 -6.98
N ALA A 145 -1.87 -4.92 -7.09
CA ALA A 145 -2.87 -5.75 -6.42
C ALA A 145 -2.81 -5.61 -4.91
N ASP A 146 -1.60 -5.63 -4.34
CA ASP A 146 -1.39 -5.42 -2.90
C ASP A 146 -1.88 -4.03 -2.48
N ALA A 147 -1.53 -2.97 -3.21
CA ALA A 147 -2.02 -1.63 -2.92
C ALA A 147 -3.56 -1.51 -2.99
N ILE A 148 -4.20 -2.13 -3.99
CA ILE A 148 -5.67 -2.17 -4.09
C ILE A 148 -6.28 -2.94 -2.91
N GLY A 149 -5.72 -4.08 -2.53
CA GLY A 149 -6.17 -4.88 -1.40
C GLY A 149 -6.08 -4.12 -0.07
N ILE A 150 -4.97 -3.42 0.15
CA ILE A 150 -4.77 -2.55 1.32
C ILE A 150 -5.88 -1.49 1.38
N GLY A 151 -6.14 -0.77 0.31
CA GLY A 151 -7.17 0.25 0.26
C GLY A 151 -8.58 -0.31 0.45
N TYR A 152 -8.89 -1.41 -0.24
CA TYR A 152 -10.18 -2.08 -0.12
C TYR A 152 -10.48 -2.55 1.31
N SER A 153 -9.48 -3.04 2.03
CA SER A 153 -9.63 -3.45 3.43
C SER A 153 -10.10 -2.33 4.34
N GLN A 154 -9.78 -1.09 4.02
CA GLN A 154 -10.16 0.08 4.83
C GLN A 154 -11.58 0.54 4.57
N ILE A 155 -12.05 0.48 3.33
CA ILE A 155 -13.41 0.93 2.99
C ILE A 155 -14.48 -0.04 3.48
N ASN A 156 -14.19 -1.33 3.57
CA ASN A 156 -15.14 -2.34 4.04
C ASN A 156 -15.32 -2.35 5.57
N GLN A 157 -14.36 -1.84 6.34
CA GLN A 157 -14.50 -1.74 7.80
C GLN A 157 -15.57 -0.72 8.21
N VAL A 158 -15.73 0.36 7.45
CA VAL A 158 -16.75 1.40 7.70
C VAL A 158 -18.19 0.85 7.51
N SER A 159 -18.36 -0.17 6.66
CA SER A 159 -19.68 -0.78 6.42
C SER A 159 -20.14 -1.72 7.55
N ASN A 160 -19.22 -2.21 8.36
CA ASN A 160 -19.52 -3.13 9.45
C ASN A 160 -19.81 -2.44 10.80
N GLU A 161 -19.55 -1.15 10.93
CA GLU A 161 -19.84 -0.39 12.16
C GLU A 161 -21.25 0.19 12.23
N ILE A 162 -22.05 0.07 11.17
CA ILE A 162 -23.41 0.69 11.08
C ILE A 162 -24.56 -0.29 11.40
N ASN A 163 -24.31 -1.50 11.85
CA ASN A 163 -25.37 -2.46 12.19
C ASN A 163 -25.37 -2.91 13.66
N TRP A 164 -25.56 -1.96 14.58
CA TRP A 164 -26.05 -2.24 15.92
C TRP A 164 -27.17 -1.26 16.28
N GLU A 165 -28.34 -1.47 15.71
CA GLU A 165 -29.63 -1.12 16.31
C GLU A 165 -30.51 -2.36 16.45
#